data_02c4a2f164ccb4f7c79655b1a609dda7
#
_entry.id   02c4a2f164ccb4f7c79655b1a609dda7
#
_cell.length_a   1.000
_cell.length_b   1.000
_cell.length_c   1.000
_cell.angle_alpha   90.00
_cell.angle_beta   90.00
_cell.angle_gamma   90.00
#
_symmetry.space_group_name_H-M   'P 1'
#
loop_
_entity.id
_entity.type
_entity.pdbx_description
1 polymer ?
#
loop_
_entity_poly.entity_id
_entity_poly.type
_entity_poly.pdbx_seq_one_letter_code
_entity_poly.pdbx_strand_id
1 'polypeptide(L)'
;MRLQVMRASAAALAMSVALVGGASAQAPTKPGTPAAPGQAAPGQPQPAPPSKVDLVSPEPQWAKFCAKQPTNGKEACATMRDFSTSADQPPMISINLFDVAGEERRKLRFLILPIGMLLKPGFRVIIDKGEPIEGRYDMCFQNACSAEIDIGAKTLEALKKGQNMAVVMRVPGGDISGRELTFNIPLKDLGPAFEGKPTDPKVLEQQRQALQQQLQKKAEEQRKMLEQQQGVAAPAAPTAPAPAAPAPAVTPAK
;
A
#
# COMPACT_ATOMS: atom_id res chain seq x y z
N MET A 1 -42.77 -17.18 33.72
CA MET A 1 -42.46 -17.49 35.13
C MET A 1 -41.33 -16.52 35.57
N ARG A 2 -41.74 -15.49 36.39
CA ARG A 2 -41.05 -14.73 37.45
C ARG A 2 -39.57 -14.40 37.22
N LEU A 3 -39.25 -13.13 36.85
CA LEU A 3 -38.88 -11.97 37.74
C LEU A 3 -38.07 -12.35 38.98
N GLN A 4 -36.82 -11.88 39.03
CA GLN A 4 -36.28 -11.29 40.26
C GLN A 4 -35.32 -10.15 39.97
N VAL A 5 -35.71 -9.00 40.46
CA VAL A 5 -34.98 -7.75 40.60
C VAL A 5 -34.22 -7.81 41.90
N MET A 6 -32.94 -7.47 41.91
CA MET A 6 -32.24 -7.13 43.16
C MET A 6 -31.57 -5.76 43.04
N ARG A 7 -32.13 -4.81 43.82
CA ARG A 7 -31.53 -3.51 44.23
C ARG A 7 -30.72 -3.70 45.49
N ALA A 8 -29.60 -3.03 45.62
CA ALA A 8 -29.01 -2.54 46.86
C ALA A 8 -27.86 -1.61 46.47
N SER A 9 -27.87 -0.35 46.67
CA SER A 9 -27.82 0.49 47.89
C SER A 9 -26.38 1.00 48.14
N ALA A 10 -26.32 2.31 48.10
CA ALA A 10 -25.31 3.31 48.40
C ALA A 10 -24.43 3.05 49.62
N ALA A 11 -23.19 3.59 49.57
CA ALA A 11 -22.53 4.17 50.75
C ALA A 11 -21.57 5.29 50.26
N ALA A 12 -21.90 6.48 50.66
CA ALA A 12 -21.05 7.68 50.61
C ALA A 12 -20.07 7.66 51.76
N LEU A 13 -18.81 8.01 51.51
CA LEU A 13 -17.86 8.40 52.56
C LEU A 13 -17.13 9.64 52.10
N ALA A 14 -17.52 10.75 52.69
CA ALA A 14 -16.82 12.03 52.69
C ALA A 14 -15.64 11.96 53.66
N MET A 15 -14.45 12.35 53.21
CA MET A 15 -13.32 12.67 54.09
C MET A 15 -12.71 13.98 53.65
N SER A 16 -12.97 14.98 54.48
CA SER A 16 -12.36 16.33 54.48
C SER A 16 -10.96 16.22 55.07
N VAL A 17 -9.93 16.78 54.43
CA VAL A 17 -8.64 17.04 55.09
C VAL A 17 -8.16 18.44 54.74
N ALA A 18 -7.71 19.09 55.81
CA ALA A 18 -7.43 20.48 56.09
C ALA A 18 -6.33 21.12 55.21
N LEU A 19 -6.52 22.44 54.99
CA LEU A 19 -5.49 23.40 54.60
C LEU A 19 -4.39 23.53 55.68
N VAL A 20 -3.14 23.44 55.25
CA VAL A 20 -2.00 24.00 55.99
C VAL A 20 -1.34 25.04 55.09
N GLY A 21 -1.49 26.30 55.45
CA GLY A 21 -0.80 27.42 54.84
C GLY A 21 0.69 27.43 55.25
N GLY A 22 1.57 27.46 54.26
CA GLY A 22 2.98 27.69 54.39
C GLY A 22 3.35 29.05 53.76
N ALA A 23 3.55 30.08 54.59
CA ALA A 23 4.12 31.34 54.15
C ALA A 23 5.61 31.17 53.86
N SER A 24 6.03 31.34 52.61
CA SER A 24 7.43 31.39 52.19
C SER A 24 7.85 32.88 52.07
N ALA A 25 8.78 33.28 52.89
CA ALA A 25 9.42 34.59 52.91
C ALA A 25 10.18 34.84 51.58
N GLN A 26 9.97 36.01 50.98
CA GLN A 26 10.73 36.52 49.87
C GLN A 26 12.10 36.99 50.30
N ALA A 27 13.16 36.43 49.78
CA ALA A 27 14.51 36.95 49.90
C ALA A 27 14.81 37.96 48.76
N PRO A 28 15.66 38.99 49.00
CA PRO A 28 15.84 40.08 48.04
C PRO A 28 16.60 39.67 46.80
N THR A 29 16.13 40.13 45.64
CA THR A 29 16.67 39.95 44.29
C THR A 29 18.02 40.66 44.15
N LYS A 30 19.03 39.90 43.72
CA LYS A 30 20.33 40.38 43.25
C LYS A 30 20.24 40.70 41.75
N PRO A 31 20.86 41.80 41.25
CA PRO A 31 20.74 42.13 39.83
C PRO A 31 21.56 41.24 38.90
N GLY A 32 20.94 40.77 37.88
CA GLY A 32 21.30 40.52 36.52
C GLY A 32 22.62 39.84 36.19
N THR A 33 22.50 38.55 35.80
CA THR A 33 23.40 37.93 34.81
C THR A 33 22.57 37.66 33.54
N PRO A 34 23.08 38.00 32.33
CA PRO A 34 22.32 37.74 31.08
C PRO A 34 22.06 36.26 30.92
N ALA A 35 20.81 35.89 30.70
CA ALA A 35 20.39 34.54 30.38
C ALA A 35 21.10 34.05 29.13
N ALA A 36 21.80 32.93 29.24
CA ALA A 36 22.30 32.17 28.09
C ALA A 36 21.11 31.78 27.19
N PRO A 37 21.28 31.71 25.86
CA PRO A 37 20.22 31.26 24.94
C PRO A 37 19.76 29.86 25.34
N GLY A 38 18.47 29.73 25.68
CA GLY A 38 17.86 28.48 26.09
C GLY A 38 18.16 27.38 25.07
N GLN A 39 18.77 26.30 25.53
CA GLN A 39 18.83 25.06 24.80
C GLN A 39 17.36 24.60 24.58
N ALA A 40 16.92 24.68 23.35
CA ALA A 40 15.65 24.07 22.93
C ALA A 40 15.70 22.58 23.34
N ALA A 41 14.70 22.15 24.11
CA ALA A 41 14.52 20.75 24.42
C ALA A 41 14.52 19.95 23.10
N PRO A 42 15.12 18.74 23.06
CA PRO A 42 15.07 17.91 21.87
C PRO A 42 13.60 17.72 21.48
N GLY A 43 13.19 18.32 20.34
CA GLY A 43 11.84 18.20 19.85
C GLY A 43 11.51 16.72 19.68
N GLN A 44 10.39 16.29 20.24
CA GLN A 44 9.84 14.98 19.93
C GLN A 44 9.76 14.84 18.40
N PRO A 45 10.17 13.70 17.82
CA PRO A 45 10.05 13.49 16.39
C PRO A 45 8.58 13.68 15.99
N GLN A 46 8.29 14.75 15.26
CA GLN A 46 6.97 14.90 14.67
C GLN A 46 6.73 13.71 13.72
N PRO A 47 5.56 13.06 13.78
CA PRO A 47 5.23 12.02 12.81
C PRO A 47 5.43 12.59 11.41
N ALA A 48 6.24 11.89 10.59
CA ALA A 48 6.43 12.29 9.21
C ALA A 48 5.06 12.37 8.51
N PRO A 49 4.79 13.41 7.70
CA PRO A 49 3.54 13.52 6.99
C PRO A 49 3.29 12.26 6.14
N PRO A 50 2.03 11.83 5.99
CA PRO A 50 1.72 10.64 5.21
C PRO A 50 2.27 10.78 3.79
N SER A 51 3.01 9.78 3.33
CA SER A 51 3.55 9.77 1.98
C SER A 51 2.39 9.56 1.00
N LYS A 52 2.25 10.46 0.03
CA LYS A 52 1.27 10.35 -1.06
C LYS A 52 2.01 10.04 -2.35
N VAL A 53 1.47 9.11 -3.12
CA VAL A 53 2.00 8.70 -4.42
C VAL A 53 0.86 8.74 -5.43
N ASP A 54 1.00 9.58 -6.44
CA ASP A 54 0.06 9.61 -7.54
C ASP A 54 0.42 8.51 -8.53
N LEU A 55 -0.55 7.67 -8.87
CA LEU A 55 -0.38 6.58 -9.80
C LEU A 55 -0.92 6.95 -11.18
N VAL A 56 -0.26 6.40 -12.18
CA VAL A 56 -0.67 6.47 -13.59
C VAL A 56 -0.88 5.06 -14.12
N SER A 57 -1.67 4.91 -15.18
CA SER A 57 -1.79 3.62 -15.85
C SER A 57 -0.93 3.60 -17.11
N PRO A 58 -0.16 2.53 -17.34
CA PRO A 58 0.49 2.29 -18.62
C PRO A 58 -0.52 1.96 -19.73
N GLU A 59 -1.72 1.55 -19.35
CA GLU A 59 -2.80 1.19 -20.26
C GLU A 59 -3.66 2.41 -20.60
N PRO A 60 -4.06 2.58 -21.87
CA PRO A 60 -4.83 3.75 -22.30
C PRO A 60 -6.24 3.76 -21.73
N GLN A 61 -6.82 2.61 -21.44
CA GLN A 61 -8.21 2.44 -21.01
C GLN A 61 -8.40 1.28 -20.05
N TRP A 62 -9.54 1.27 -19.36
CA TRP A 62 -10.00 0.11 -18.59
C TRP A 62 -10.37 -1.03 -19.54
N ALA A 63 -9.97 -2.25 -19.18
CA ALA A 63 -10.33 -3.46 -19.92
C ALA A 63 -11.50 -4.18 -19.23
N LYS A 64 -12.49 -4.61 -19.99
CA LYS A 64 -13.63 -5.40 -19.50
C LYS A 64 -13.64 -6.79 -20.12
N PHE A 65 -13.71 -7.81 -19.28
CA PHE A 65 -13.80 -9.21 -19.67
C PHE A 65 -15.05 -9.82 -19.08
N CYS A 66 -15.81 -10.54 -19.89
CA CYS A 66 -16.98 -11.25 -19.43
C CYS A 66 -16.88 -12.74 -19.82
N ALA A 67 -17.30 -13.60 -18.88
CA ALA A 67 -17.38 -15.03 -19.10
C ALA A 67 -18.56 -15.63 -18.34
N LYS A 68 -19.11 -16.74 -18.82
CA LYS A 68 -20.09 -17.50 -18.07
C LYS A 68 -19.41 -18.31 -16.97
N GLN A 69 -19.93 -18.22 -15.74
CA GLN A 69 -19.47 -19.02 -14.63
C GLN A 69 -19.85 -20.49 -14.85
N PRO A 70 -18.90 -21.43 -14.73
CA PRO A 70 -19.19 -22.84 -14.96
C PRO A 70 -20.15 -23.45 -13.91
N THR A 71 -20.24 -22.85 -12.73
CA THR A 71 -21.04 -23.37 -11.61
C THR A 71 -22.52 -23.05 -11.70
N ASN A 72 -22.90 -21.92 -12.28
CA ASN A 72 -24.29 -21.42 -12.26
C ASN A 72 -24.75 -20.84 -13.61
N GLY A 73 -23.88 -20.79 -14.62
CA GLY A 73 -24.18 -20.26 -15.96
C GLY A 73 -24.37 -18.73 -16.02
N LYS A 74 -24.27 -18.01 -14.89
CA LYS A 74 -24.38 -16.56 -14.87
C LYS A 74 -23.19 -15.91 -15.57
N GLU A 75 -23.45 -14.80 -16.24
CA GLU A 75 -22.37 -13.99 -16.79
C GLU A 75 -21.68 -13.22 -15.67
N ALA A 76 -20.37 -13.35 -15.59
CA ALA A 76 -19.51 -12.59 -14.70
C ALA A 76 -18.56 -11.73 -15.52
N CYS A 77 -18.50 -10.44 -15.22
CA CYS A 77 -17.61 -9.49 -15.85
C CYS A 77 -16.59 -8.95 -14.84
N ALA A 78 -15.38 -8.72 -15.32
CA ALA A 78 -14.32 -8.02 -14.59
C ALA A 78 -13.89 -6.79 -15.39
N THR A 79 -14.01 -5.60 -14.80
CA THR A 79 -13.47 -4.36 -15.34
C THR A 79 -12.20 -4.05 -14.58
N MET A 80 -11.06 -4.02 -15.26
CA MET A 80 -9.76 -3.99 -14.61
C MET A 80 -8.81 -2.99 -15.25
N ARG A 81 -7.84 -2.52 -14.44
CA ARG A 81 -6.75 -1.66 -14.88
C ARG A 81 -5.57 -1.74 -13.91
N ASP A 82 -4.38 -1.66 -14.47
CA ASP A 82 -3.13 -1.63 -13.72
C ASP A 82 -2.62 -0.21 -13.54
N PHE A 83 -1.96 0.04 -12.40
CA PHE A 83 -1.43 1.34 -12.05
C PHE A 83 -0.01 1.22 -11.50
N SER A 84 0.84 2.18 -11.87
CA SER A 84 2.24 2.28 -11.49
C SER A 84 2.62 3.73 -11.17
N THR A 85 3.84 3.96 -10.67
CA THR A 85 4.34 5.32 -10.41
C THR A 85 4.68 6.09 -11.68
N SER A 86 4.97 5.38 -12.77
CA SER A 86 5.14 5.94 -14.10
C SER A 86 4.76 4.89 -15.15
N ALA A 87 4.42 5.33 -16.37
CA ALA A 87 3.93 4.44 -17.43
C ALA A 87 4.92 3.36 -17.87
N ASP A 88 6.17 3.50 -17.51
CA ASP A 88 7.27 2.58 -17.87
C ASP A 88 7.70 1.66 -16.72
N GLN A 89 7.08 1.78 -15.56
CA GLN A 89 7.34 0.94 -14.40
C GLN A 89 6.35 -0.24 -14.31
N PRO A 90 6.76 -1.35 -13.69
CA PRO A 90 5.85 -2.44 -13.40
C PRO A 90 4.64 -1.98 -12.58
N PRO A 91 3.47 -2.62 -12.73
CA PRO A 91 2.31 -2.32 -11.93
C PRO A 91 2.59 -2.43 -10.43
N MET A 92 2.06 -1.47 -9.66
CA MET A 92 2.07 -1.49 -8.20
C MET A 92 0.71 -1.89 -7.63
N ILE A 93 -0.37 -1.51 -8.29
CA ILE A 93 -1.72 -1.86 -7.89
C ILE A 93 -2.51 -2.23 -9.15
N SER A 94 -3.13 -3.42 -9.12
CA SER A 94 -4.18 -3.80 -10.07
C SER A 94 -5.53 -3.67 -9.40
N ILE A 95 -6.48 -3.03 -10.08
CA ILE A 95 -7.85 -2.90 -9.63
C ILE A 95 -8.75 -3.69 -10.54
N ASN A 96 -9.63 -4.50 -9.92
CA ASN A 96 -10.61 -5.32 -10.62
C ASN A 96 -11.98 -5.11 -9.99
N LEU A 97 -12.92 -4.62 -10.77
CA LEU A 97 -14.32 -4.49 -10.39
C LEU A 97 -15.11 -5.65 -10.99
N PHE A 98 -15.55 -6.58 -10.14
CA PHE A 98 -16.33 -7.75 -10.53
C PHE A 98 -17.82 -7.49 -10.41
N ASP A 99 -18.56 -7.86 -11.45
CA ASP A 99 -19.99 -7.82 -11.53
C ASP A 99 -20.51 -9.19 -11.99
N VAL A 100 -21.52 -9.71 -11.31
CA VAL A 100 -22.18 -10.96 -11.67
C VAL A 100 -23.64 -10.69 -11.96
N ALA A 101 -24.12 -11.15 -13.11
CA ALA A 101 -25.49 -10.91 -13.53
C ALA A 101 -26.51 -11.40 -12.49
N GLY A 102 -27.41 -10.49 -12.08
CA GLY A 102 -28.43 -10.75 -11.07
C GLY A 102 -27.96 -10.71 -9.61
N GLU A 103 -26.73 -10.27 -9.34
CA GLU A 103 -26.24 -10.02 -7.98
C GLU A 103 -26.24 -8.51 -7.68
N GLU A 104 -26.71 -8.14 -6.50
CA GLU A 104 -26.74 -6.73 -6.08
C GLU A 104 -25.38 -6.22 -5.60
N ARG A 105 -24.58 -7.10 -5.03
CA ARG A 105 -23.25 -6.78 -4.54
C ARG A 105 -22.21 -7.03 -5.61
N ARG A 106 -21.26 -6.12 -5.71
CA ARG A 106 -20.08 -6.24 -6.56
C ARG A 106 -18.86 -6.40 -5.69
N LYS A 107 -17.81 -6.93 -6.27
CA LYS A 107 -16.54 -7.13 -5.59
C LYS A 107 -15.49 -6.21 -6.19
N LEU A 108 -14.91 -5.37 -5.34
CA LEU A 108 -13.76 -4.54 -5.69
C LEU A 108 -12.52 -5.22 -5.16
N ARG A 109 -11.73 -5.80 -6.05
CA ARG A 109 -10.51 -6.51 -5.73
C ARG A 109 -9.29 -5.66 -6.06
N PHE A 110 -8.33 -5.72 -5.15
CA PHE A 110 -7.01 -5.11 -5.29
C PHE A 110 -5.95 -6.21 -5.30
N LEU A 111 -5.00 -6.10 -6.21
CA LEU A 111 -3.74 -6.81 -6.15
C LEU A 111 -2.66 -5.77 -5.92
N ILE A 112 -2.03 -5.77 -4.75
CA ILE A 112 -1.10 -4.73 -4.29
C ILE A 112 0.31 -5.27 -4.30
N LEU A 113 1.20 -4.60 -5.05
CA LEU A 113 2.63 -4.85 -5.19
C LEU A 113 3.38 -3.55 -4.78
N PRO A 114 4.60 -3.62 -4.26
CA PRO A 114 5.27 -4.78 -3.71
C PRO A 114 4.71 -5.17 -2.35
N ILE A 115 5.12 -6.33 -1.86
CA ILE A 115 4.92 -6.74 -0.47
C ILE A 115 5.75 -5.86 0.48
N GLY A 116 5.38 -5.81 1.74
CA GLY A 116 6.08 -5.01 2.76
C GLY A 116 5.16 -4.05 3.50
N MET A 117 3.85 -4.15 3.28
CA MET A 117 2.84 -3.43 4.05
C MET A 117 2.50 -4.16 5.36
N LEU A 118 1.96 -3.41 6.32
CA LEU A 118 1.42 -3.98 7.55
C LEU A 118 0.02 -4.54 7.28
N LEU A 119 -0.13 -5.86 7.34
CA LEU A 119 -1.38 -6.52 6.96
C LEU A 119 -2.48 -6.39 8.03
N LYS A 120 -2.10 -6.46 9.31
CA LYS A 120 -3.05 -6.48 10.43
C LYS A 120 -3.95 -5.24 10.51
N PRO A 121 -3.47 -4.01 10.26
CA PRO A 121 -4.33 -2.83 10.24
C PRO A 121 -5.31 -2.79 9.06
N GLY A 122 -5.08 -3.59 8.00
CA GLY A 122 -5.83 -3.47 6.75
C GLY A 122 -5.45 -2.22 5.94
N PHE A 123 -6.39 -1.77 5.13
CA PHE A 123 -6.28 -0.55 4.33
C PHE A 123 -7.63 0.17 4.25
N ARG A 124 -7.63 1.39 3.74
CA ARG A 124 -8.85 2.17 3.52
C ARG A 124 -8.92 2.64 2.08
N VAL A 125 -10.12 2.64 1.55
CA VAL A 125 -10.43 3.16 0.21
C VAL A 125 -11.30 4.39 0.36
N ILE A 126 -10.90 5.50 -0.26
CA ILE A 126 -11.65 6.77 -0.23
C ILE A 126 -11.86 7.20 -1.67
N ILE A 127 -13.12 7.36 -2.09
CA ILE A 127 -13.47 7.83 -3.42
C ILE A 127 -13.73 9.33 -3.33
N ASP A 128 -12.93 10.13 -4.02
CA ASP A 128 -12.93 11.59 -3.96
C ASP A 128 -12.88 12.11 -2.50
N LYS A 129 -13.99 12.65 -2.02
CA LYS A 129 -14.18 13.16 -0.66
C LYS A 129 -15.20 12.34 0.13
N GLY A 130 -15.46 11.10 -0.32
CA GLY A 130 -16.42 10.21 0.32
C GLY A 130 -15.93 9.62 1.64
N GLU A 131 -16.79 8.87 2.29
CA GLU A 131 -16.49 8.14 3.52
C GLU A 131 -15.47 7.03 3.24
N PRO A 132 -14.49 6.83 4.15
CA PRO A 132 -13.54 5.72 4.04
C PRO A 132 -14.24 4.36 4.10
N ILE A 133 -13.85 3.46 3.22
CA ILE A 133 -14.29 2.07 3.18
C ILE A 133 -13.13 1.23 3.68
N GLU A 134 -13.33 0.52 4.78
CA GLU A 134 -12.32 -0.37 5.35
C GLU A 134 -12.17 -1.65 4.53
N GLY A 135 -10.92 -2.05 4.28
CA GLY A 135 -10.57 -3.27 3.58
C GLY A 135 -9.55 -4.09 4.38
N ARG A 136 -9.56 -5.40 4.12
CA ARG A 136 -8.61 -6.35 4.70
C ARG A 136 -7.92 -7.13 3.60
N TYR A 137 -6.71 -7.57 3.87
CA TYR A 137 -5.99 -8.45 2.95
C TYR A 137 -6.49 -9.88 3.12
N ASP A 138 -6.77 -10.55 2.01
CA ASP A 138 -7.22 -11.95 2.01
C ASP A 138 -6.03 -12.90 2.09
N MET A 139 -5.06 -12.68 1.21
CA MET A 139 -3.83 -13.47 1.17
C MET A 139 -2.69 -12.69 0.51
N CYS A 140 -1.46 -13.11 0.80
CA CYS A 140 -0.28 -12.62 0.09
C CYS A 140 0.42 -13.77 -0.64
N PHE A 141 0.83 -13.49 -1.86
CA PHE A 141 1.72 -14.31 -2.68
C PHE A 141 3.17 -13.86 -2.48
N GLN A 142 4.10 -14.40 -3.24
CA GLN A 142 5.51 -14.01 -3.16
C GLN A 142 5.77 -12.53 -3.46
N ASN A 143 4.99 -11.93 -4.35
CA ASN A 143 5.22 -10.57 -4.87
C ASN A 143 4.03 -9.63 -4.76
N ALA A 144 2.89 -10.10 -4.26
CA ALA A 144 1.68 -9.29 -4.16
C ALA A 144 0.77 -9.74 -3.04
N CYS A 145 -0.04 -8.84 -2.50
CA CYS A 145 -1.14 -9.16 -1.60
C CYS A 145 -2.48 -8.86 -2.26
N SER A 146 -3.42 -9.78 -2.13
CA SER A 146 -4.79 -9.67 -2.60
C SER A 146 -5.70 -9.17 -1.48
N ALA A 147 -6.62 -8.29 -1.84
CA ALA A 147 -7.67 -7.79 -0.96
C ALA A 147 -8.97 -7.62 -1.74
N GLU A 148 -10.10 -7.90 -1.11
CA GLU A 148 -11.41 -7.81 -1.73
C GLU A 148 -12.38 -7.09 -0.81
N ILE A 149 -13.20 -6.20 -1.37
CA ILE A 149 -14.24 -5.45 -0.66
C ILE A 149 -15.57 -5.68 -1.39
N ASP A 150 -16.60 -6.09 -0.66
CA ASP A 150 -17.97 -6.10 -1.18
C ASP A 150 -18.50 -4.67 -1.23
N ILE A 151 -18.94 -4.23 -2.40
CA ILE A 151 -19.49 -2.89 -2.60
C ILE A 151 -20.96 -2.96 -3.03
N GLY A 152 -21.77 -2.07 -2.43
CA GLY A 152 -23.16 -1.87 -2.80
C GLY A 152 -23.32 -0.84 -3.91
N ALA A 153 -24.59 -0.61 -4.30
CA ALA A 153 -24.94 0.30 -5.39
C ALA A 153 -24.42 1.73 -5.19
N LYS A 154 -24.47 2.26 -3.96
CA LYS A 154 -23.99 3.62 -3.66
C LYS A 154 -22.49 3.77 -3.94
N THR A 155 -21.68 2.81 -3.51
CA THR A 155 -20.22 2.81 -3.74
C THR A 155 -19.91 2.61 -5.21
N LEU A 156 -20.65 1.74 -5.91
CA LEU A 156 -20.50 1.55 -7.34
C LEU A 156 -20.74 2.84 -8.12
N GLU A 157 -21.81 3.57 -7.79
CA GLU A 157 -22.10 4.87 -8.43
C GLU A 157 -21.00 5.91 -8.13
N ALA A 158 -20.46 5.91 -6.91
CA ALA A 158 -19.34 6.77 -6.57
C ALA A 158 -18.08 6.41 -7.39
N LEU A 159 -17.77 5.14 -7.58
CA LEU A 159 -16.67 4.69 -8.43
C LEU A 159 -16.83 5.09 -9.89
N LYS A 160 -18.04 4.92 -10.43
CA LYS A 160 -18.35 5.23 -11.85
C LYS A 160 -18.27 6.73 -12.17
N LYS A 161 -18.61 7.58 -11.22
CA LYS A 161 -18.65 9.04 -11.38
C LYS A 161 -17.44 9.75 -10.78
N GLY A 162 -16.70 9.05 -9.93
CA GLY A 162 -15.55 9.58 -9.21
C GLY A 162 -14.37 9.93 -10.13
N GLN A 163 -13.57 10.87 -9.67
CA GLN A 163 -12.36 11.28 -10.37
C GLN A 163 -11.13 10.54 -9.87
N ASN A 164 -11.05 10.34 -8.55
CA ASN A 164 -9.92 9.73 -7.90
C ASN A 164 -10.34 8.77 -6.79
N MET A 165 -9.54 7.74 -6.60
CA MET A 165 -9.63 6.82 -5.49
C MET A 165 -8.31 6.83 -4.74
N ALA A 166 -8.35 7.10 -3.43
CA ALA A 166 -7.19 6.98 -2.56
C ALA A 166 -7.23 5.62 -1.87
N VAL A 167 -6.15 4.85 -1.99
CA VAL A 167 -5.91 3.61 -1.23
C VAL A 167 -4.87 3.92 -0.18
N VAL A 168 -5.30 3.92 1.08
CA VAL A 168 -4.48 4.27 2.25
C VAL A 168 -4.11 3.00 2.99
N MET A 169 -2.84 2.71 3.08
CA MET A 169 -2.30 1.54 3.76
C MET A 169 -1.20 1.92 4.73
N ARG A 170 -0.80 1.00 5.59
CA ARG A 170 0.33 1.17 6.50
C ARG A 170 1.54 0.38 6.06
N VAL A 171 2.70 1.03 6.10
CA VAL A 171 4.00 0.43 5.80
C VAL A 171 4.92 0.56 7.01
N PRO A 172 5.94 -0.29 7.17
CA PRO A 172 6.93 -0.16 8.23
C PRO A 172 7.60 1.22 8.23
N GLY A 173 7.95 1.70 9.40
CA GLY A 173 8.63 2.98 9.62
C GLY A 173 7.92 3.85 10.64
N GLY A 174 8.68 4.67 11.38
CA GLY A 174 8.19 5.40 12.53
C GLY A 174 8.12 4.51 13.76
N ASP A 175 6.96 4.45 14.38
CA ASP A 175 6.66 3.58 15.52
C ASP A 175 6.15 2.19 15.09
N ILE A 176 5.72 1.39 16.08
CA ILE A 176 5.16 0.04 15.85
C ILE A 176 3.85 0.03 15.03
N SER A 177 3.15 1.18 14.97
CA SER A 177 1.94 1.34 14.17
C SER A 177 2.24 1.57 12.68
N GLY A 178 3.51 1.84 12.33
CA GLY A 178 3.93 2.15 10.97
C GLY A 178 3.49 3.55 10.52
N ARG A 179 3.90 3.92 9.30
CA ARG A 179 3.49 5.18 8.64
C ARG A 179 2.41 4.92 7.60
N GLU A 180 1.56 5.89 7.37
CA GLU A 180 0.58 5.83 6.29
C GLU A 180 1.24 6.10 4.93
N LEU A 181 0.83 5.30 3.95
CA LEU A 181 1.14 5.47 2.54
C LEU A 181 -0.19 5.54 1.78
N THR A 182 -0.36 6.59 0.99
CA THR A 182 -1.57 6.81 0.20
C THR A 182 -1.23 6.71 -1.28
N PHE A 183 -1.91 5.84 -2.00
CA PHE A 183 -1.89 5.79 -3.45
C PHE A 183 -3.12 6.48 -4.01
N ASN A 184 -2.92 7.51 -4.82
CA ASN A 184 -3.97 8.20 -5.55
C ASN A 184 -4.12 7.57 -6.94
N ILE A 185 -5.30 7.12 -7.27
CA ILE A 185 -5.60 6.33 -8.46
C ILE A 185 -6.68 7.05 -9.25
N PRO A 186 -6.41 7.44 -10.51
CA PRO A 186 -7.41 8.08 -11.34
C PRO A 186 -8.50 7.08 -11.78
N LEU A 187 -9.77 7.45 -11.58
CA LEU A 187 -10.94 6.65 -11.96
C LEU A 187 -11.49 7.02 -13.34
N LYS A 188 -10.79 7.91 -14.06
CA LYS A 188 -11.23 8.34 -15.39
C LYS A 188 -11.60 7.13 -16.27
N ASP A 189 -12.75 7.24 -16.94
CA ASP A 189 -13.29 6.25 -17.89
C ASP A 189 -13.71 4.90 -17.28
N LEU A 190 -13.66 4.72 -15.94
CA LEU A 190 -14.15 3.50 -15.29
C LEU A 190 -15.65 3.28 -15.55
N GLY A 191 -16.48 4.30 -15.37
CA GLY A 191 -17.92 4.21 -15.56
C GLY A 191 -18.29 3.74 -16.99
N PRO A 192 -17.84 4.43 -18.04
CA PRO A 192 -18.03 4.00 -19.42
C PRO A 192 -17.52 2.58 -19.72
N ALA A 193 -16.37 2.19 -19.17
CA ALA A 193 -15.83 0.86 -19.36
C ALA A 193 -16.65 -0.23 -18.64
N PHE A 194 -17.11 0.07 -17.43
CA PHE A 194 -17.96 -0.85 -16.65
C PHE A 194 -19.32 -1.10 -17.34
N GLU A 195 -19.96 -0.07 -17.86
CA GLU A 195 -21.26 -0.16 -18.54
C GLU A 195 -21.13 -0.62 -20.00
N GLY A 196 -19.94 -0.44 -20.58
CA GLY A 196 -19.66 -0.75 -21.98
C GLY A 196 -19.63 -2.24 -22.29
N LYS A 197 -19.41 -2.54 -23.58
CA LYS A 197 -19.20 -3.92 -24.07
C LYS A 197 -17.84 -4.44 -23.57
N PRO A 198 -17.69 -5.78 -23.51
CA PRO A 198 -16.38 -6.38 -23.26
C PRO A 198 -15.34 -5.90 -24.28
N THR A 199 -14.11 -5.72 -23.82
CA THR A 199 -12.98 -5.34 -24.67
C THR A 199 -12.69 -6.43 -25.70
N ASP A 200 -12.51 -6.05 -26.96
CA ASP A 200 -12.16 -7.02 -28.01
C ASP A 200 -10.80 -7.69 -27.68
N PRO A 201 -10.75 -9.01 -27.62
CA PRO A 201 -9.51 -9.74 -27.36
C PRO A 201 -8.35 -9.36 -28.27
N LYS A 202 -8.64 -8.98 -29.53
CA LYS A 202 -7.60 -8.55 -30.49
C LYS A 202 -6.97 -7.23 -30.09
N VAL A 203 -7.76 -6.27 -29.60
CA VAL A 203 -7.25 -4.98 -29.11
C VAL A 203 -6.33 -5.21 -27.91
N LEU A 204 -6.73 -6.08 -27.00
CA LEU A 204 -5.95 -6.42 -25.83
C LEU A 204 -4.62 -7.09 -26.19
N GLU A 205 -4.65 -8.01 -27.14
CA GLU A 205 -3.46 -8.69 -27.64
C GLU A 205 -2.48 -7.69 -28.27
N GLN A 206 -2.98 -6.77 -29.09
CA GLN A 206 -2.17 -5.70 -29.67
C GLN A 206 -1.53 -4.80 -28.62
N GLN A 207 -2.29 -4.40 -27.57
CA GLN A 207 -1.77 -3.60 -26.48
C GLN A 207 -0.67 -4.34 -25.72
N ARG A 208 -0.87 -5.62 -25.43
CA ARG A 208 0.12 -6.48 -24.76
C ARG A 208 1.41 -6.60 -25.58
N GLN A 209 1.29 -6.84 -26.87
CA GLN A 209 2.44 -6.91 -27.77
C GLN A 209 3.19 -5.58 -27.84
N ALA A 210 2.48 -4.46 -27.93
CA ALA A 210 3.08 -3.13 -27.93
C ALA A 210 3.85 -2.85 -26.64
N LEU A 211 3.28 -3.19 -25.49
CA LEU A 211 3.93 -3.04 -24.17
C LEU A 211 5.18 -3.92 -24.08
N GLN A 212 5.10 -5.19 -24.51
CA GLN A 212 6.27 -6.07 -24.52
C GLN A 212 7.41 -5.53 -25.39
N GLN A 213 7.09 -4.99 -26.56
CA GLN A 213 8.09 -4.39 -27.44
C GLN A 213 8.74 -3.16 -26.79
N GLN A 214 7.98 -2.33 -26.09
CA GLN A 214 8.52 -1.17 -25.38
C GLN A 214 9.45 -1.60 -24.23
N LEU A 215 9.05 -2.61 -23.45
CA LEU A 215 9.88 -3.15 -22.38
C LEU A 215 11.19 -3.76 -22.89
N GLN A 216 11.13 -4.51 -24.02
CA GLN A 216 12.33 -5.07 -24.64
C GLN A 216 13.28 -3.96 -25.12
N LYS A 217 12.78 -2.93 -25.81
CA LYS A 217 13.61 -1.79 -26.25
C LYS A 217 14.30 -1.11 -25.08
N LYS A 218 13.56 -0.85 -24.00
CA LYS A 218 14.15 -0.24 -22.78
C LYS A 218 15.20 -1.12 -22.13
N ALA A 219 14.95 -2.44 -22.03
CA ALA A 219 15.94 -3.38 -21.49
C ALA A 219 17.21 -3.41 -22.35
N GLU A 220 17.09 -3.35 -23.68
CA GLU A 220 18.26 -3.26 -24.59
C GLU A 220 19.00 -1.93 -24.43
N GLU A 221 18.30 -0.82 -24.31
CA GLU A 221 18.90 0.50 -24.08
C GLU A 221 19.67 0.54 -22.74
N GLN A 222 19.06 0.02 -21.69
CA GLN A 222 19.73 -0.08 -20.37
C GLN A 222 20.98 -0.98 -20.45
N ARG A 223 20.88 -2.11 -21.15
CA ARG A 223 22.02 -3.00 -21.34
C ARG A 223 23.17 -2.30 -22.08
N LYS A 224 22.86 -1.59 -23.17
CA LYS A 224 23.86 -0.81 -23.92
C LYS A 224 24.49 0.29 -23.07
N MET A 225 23.72 0.98 -22.24
CA MET A 225 24.27 1.99 -21.33
C MET A 225 25.21 1.37 -20.28
N LEU A 226 24.85 0.22 -19.72
CA LEU A 226 25.69 -0.51 -18.78
C LEU A 226 27.00 -1.01 -19.43
N GLU A 227 26.92 -1.53 -20.65
CA GLU A 227 28.11 -1.96 -21.43
C GLU A 227 29.03 -0.78 -21.74
N GLN A 228 28.50 0.40 -22.05
CA GLN A 228 29.28 1.62 -22.26
C GLN A 228 29.95 2.11 -20.96
N GLN A 229 29.28 2.02 -19.82
CA GLN A 229 29.87 2.39 -18.52
C GLN A 229 30.97 1.40 -18.08
N GLN A 230 30.83 0.12 -18.38
CA GLN A 230 31.84 -0.90 -18.07
C GLN A 230 33.04 -0.85 -19.03
N GLY A 231 32.86 -0.39 -20.26
CA GLY A 231 33.93 -0.21 -21.24
C GLY A 231 34.90 0.93 -20.90
N VAL A 232 34.56 1.82 -19.97
CA VAL A 232 35.43 2.94 -19.51
C VAL A 232 36.23 2.57 -18.25
N ALA A 233 35.86 1.50 -17.56
CA ALA A 233 36.58 0.98 -16.39
C ALA A 233 37.07 -0.44 -16.69
N ALA A 234 38.19 -0.56 -17.36
CA ALA A 234 38.92 -1.81 -17.40
C ALA A 234 39.60 -2.02 -16.02
N PRO A 235 39.12 -2.94 -15.18
CA PRO A 235 39.89 -3.34 -14.01
C PRO A 235 41.03 -4.24 -14.48
N ALA A 236 42.26 -3.92 -14.03
CA ALA A 236 43.40 -4.80 -14.16
C ALA A 236 43.00 -6.22 -13.71
N ALA A 237 43.26 -7.19 -14.58
CA ALA A 237 42.98 -8.59 -14.31
C ALA A 237 43.62 -9.01 -12.98
N PRO A 238 42.92 -9.62 -12.06
CA PRO A 238 43.51 -10.26 -10.91
C PRO A 238 44.35 -11.44 -11.41
N THR A 239 45.63 -11.40 -11.17
CA THR A 239 46.56 -12.50 -11.39
C THR A 239 46.00 -13.75 -10.70
N ALA A 240 45.74 -14.77 -11.48
CA ALA A 240 45.27 -16.06 -10.98
C ALA A 240 46.32 -16.63 -9.98
N PRO A 241 45.90 -17.11 -8.80
CA PRO A 241 46.79 -17.85 -7.92
C PRO A 241 47.18 -19.16 -8.60
N ALA A 242 48.49 -19.47 -8.53
CA ALA A 242 49.10 -20.69 -9.05
C ALA A 242 48.40 -21.95 -8.51
N PRO A 243 48.26 -23.02 -9.30
CA PRO A 243 47.60 -24.25 -8.87
C PRO A 243 48.36 -24.89 -7.70
N ALA A 244 47.66 -25.15 -6.61
CA ALA A 244 48.15 -25.85 -5.44
C ALA A 244 48.52 -27.30 -5.83
N ALA A 245 49.69 -27.74 -5.36
CA ALA A 245 50.21 -29.09 -5.54
C ALA A 245 49.23 -30.16 -4.99
N PRO A 246 49.13 -31.34 -5.60
CA PRO A 246 48.25 -32.41 -5.14
C PRO A 246 48.67 -32.95 -3.78
N ALA A 247 47.71 -33.09 -2.88
CA ALA A 247 47.84 -33.71 -1.57
C ALA A 247 48.20 -35.21 -1.70
N PRO A 248 49.03 -35.76 -0.80
CA PRO A 248 49.41 -37.17 -0.85
C PRO A 248 48.23 -38.10 -0.54
N ALA A 249 48.16 -39.19 -1.31
CA ALA A 249 47.18 -40.25 -1.18
C ALA A 249 47.26 -40.92 0.20
N VAL A 250 46.12 -40.98 0.91
CA VAL A 250 45.96 -41.76 2.13
C VAL A 250 45.67 -43.21 1.74
N THR A 251 46.59 -44.11 2.04
CA THR A 251 46.42 -45.56 1.93
C THR A 251 45.51 -46.09 3.05
N PRO A 252 44.53 -46.95 2.76
CA PRO A 252 43.73 -47.56 3.82
C PRO A 252 44.50 -48.67 4.53
N ALA A 253 44.55 -48.60 5.87
CA ALA A 253 45.07 -49.66 6.71
C ALA A 253 44.06 -50.83 6.79
N LYS A 254 44.62 -52.01 6.79
CA LYS A 254 44.00 -53.34 6.81
C LYS A 254 43.39 -53.66 8.16
#